data_fe0f85cb9a1e2699cbbdc595a354414f
#
_entry.id   fe0f85cb9a1e2699cbbdc595a354414f
#
_cell.length_a   1.000
_cell.length_b   1.000
_cell.length_c   1.000
_cell.angle_alpha   90.00
_cell.angle_beta   90.00
_cell.angle_gamma   90.00
#
_symmetry.space_group_name_H-M   'P 1'
#
loop_
_entity.id
_entity.type
_entity.pdbx_description
1 polymer ?
#
loop_
_entity_poly.entity_id
_entity_poly.type
_entity_poly.pdbx_seq_one_letter_code
_entity_poly.pdbx_strand_id
1 'polypeptide(L)'
;MKDLPKTQYAVQLVGPDELILNKSKEVPVPGPHQVLCRVEAVGLCFSDLKLLKQFSSHVRKSEVVSGVDLDILKDIPSYVPGDAATVPGHEAVGRVEAVGPGVEDFTVGQRFLIQTDYRWIRTATSNGALGYNFEGALAEFVLMDKRIIISPEGDSMLLPAGEELSGSAVALVEPWACVEDAYVSTERTTLKAGGQMLVVADADVPEATLKGLFDRYGAPAQITWVSDSPEPAGLTIPVSKSANVDALADAGYDDVIYFGSKPETAEALFAKVALNGLLNIALCGGKFGRDIVALVGRVHYGGIRIIGTTGSDPAESMGIIPETDEIRSGDKINVVGAGGPMGMMHVIRNICQGVKDVRVFASDLDDGRLAALTKIAAPSAEKNNVEYVPYNPTKQQAEDDFDYIAIMAPVPALVAAAVRDAAERGLINIFAGIPATVSGEIDLDAYIEKRLYFIGTSGSTLDDMKQMLSKAESGRLDTNVSVAAVSGFEGATEGIRAVENRSIAGKIVVYPACRDLGLVTLEEMPEKMPEVAACLNDGLWTKQAEQKLLEMYSS
;
A
#
# COMPACT_ATOMS: atom_id res chain seq x y z
N MET A 1 37.76 13.05 1.16
CA MET A 1 36.71 12.18 1.71
C MET A 1 36.86 12.25 3.23
N LYS A 2 35.76 12.52 3.98
CA LYS A 2 35.79 12.28 5.42
C LYS A 2 36.17 10.81 5.64
N ASP A 3 36.98 10.54 6.65
CA ASP A 3 37.29 9.16 7.01
C ASP A 3 35.98 8.46 7.48
N LEU A 4 35.48 7.51 6.69
CA LEU A 4 34.35 6.70 7.08
C LEU A 4 34.71 5.82 8.28
N PRO A 5 33.80 5.60 9.24
CA PRO A 5 34.05 4.64 10.30
C PRO A 5 34.18 3.23 9.68
N LYS A 6 35.01 2.38 10.30
CA LYS A 6 35.20 0.99 9.81
C LYS A 6 33.99 0.10 10.08
N THR A 7 33.29 0.38 11.17
CA THR A 7 32.15 -0.40 11.63
C THR A 7 30.99 0.50 11.98
N GLN A 8 29.78 -0.06 11.94
CA GLN A 8 28.52 0.59 12.23
C GLN A 8 27.65 -0.30 13.09
N TYR A 9 26.62 0.30 13.71
CA TYR A 9 25.51 -0.43 14.32
C TYR A 9 24.48 -0.75 13.25
N ALA A 10 23.93 -1.96 13.31
CA ALA A 10 22.82 -2.38 12.47
C ALA A 10 21.96 -3.44 13.17
N VAL A 11 20.66 -3.37 13.00
CA VAL A 11 19.76 -4.48 13.33
C VAL A 11 19.76 -5.44 12.15
N GLN A 12 20.15 -6.67 12.38
CA GLN A 12 20.21 -7.71 11.33
C GLN A 12 19.22 -8.85 11.63
N LEU A 13 18.52 -9.26 10.59
CA LEU A 13 17.75 -10.49 10.57
C LEU A 13 18.66 -11.59 10.04
N VAL A 14 19.00 -12.56 10.89
CA VAL A 14 19.98 -13.62 10.60
C VAL A 14 19.34 -15.01 10.42
N GLY A 15 18.08 -15.13 10.73
CA GLY A 15 17.27 -16.34 10.58
C GLY A 15 15.79 -16.04 10.84
N PRO A 16 14.88 -17.02 10.67
CA PRO A 16 13.46 -16.81 10.94
C PRO A 16 13.25 -16.37 12.40
N ASP A 17 12.68 -15.19 12.59
CA ASP A 17 12.43 -14.56 13.90
C ASP A 17 13.70 -14.26 14.75
N GLU A 18 14.88 -14.26 14.13
CA GLU A 18 16.16 -14.02 14.80
C GLU A 18 16.73 -12.64 14.43
N LEU A 19 16.46 -11.64 15.27
CA LEU A 19 17.05 -10.31 15.19
C LEU A 19 18.25 -10.19 16.13
N ILE A 20 19.33 -9.60 15.61
CA ILE A 20 20.50 -9.24 16.41
C ILE A 20 20.84 -7.76 16.22
N LEU A 21 21.27 -7.09 17.28
CA LEU A 21 21.95 -5.82 17.19
C LEU A 21 23.45 -6.06 16.95
N ASN A 22 23.89 -5.92 15.71
CA ASN A 22 25.30 -6.01 15.36
C ASN A 22 25.98 -4.64 15.53
N LYS A 23 26.81 -4.50 16.58
CA LYS A 23 27.53 -3.26 16.92
C LYS A 23 28.84 -3.08 16.15
N SER A 24 29.20 -4.05 15.31
CA SER A 24 30.46 -4.07 14.56
C SER A 24 30.30 -4.51 13.11
N LYS A 25 29.11 -4.28 12.53
CA LYS A 25 28.90 -4.52 11.09
C LYS A 25 29.86 -3.62 10.31
N GLU A 26 30.53 -4.17 9.30
CA GLU A 26 31.44 -3.40 8.45
C GLU A 26 30.66 -2.28 7.71
N VAL A 27 31.24 -1.08 7.63
CA VAL A 27 30.71 -0.01 6.78
C VAL A 27 31.23 -0.25 5.36
N PRO A 28 30.35 -0.44 4.37
CA PRO A 28 30.80 -0.69 3.00
C PRO A 28 31.43 0.58 2.40
N VAL A 29 32.53 0.38 1.67
CA VAL A 29 33.13 1.46 0.88
C VAL A 29 32.48 1.46 -0.50
N PRO A 30 31.89 2.59 -0.96
CA PRO A 30 31.20 2.61 -2.25
C PRO A 30 32.16 2.38 -3.41
N GLY A 31 31.93 1.33 -4.17
CA GLY A 31 32.59 1.00 -5.43
C GLY A 31 32.02 1.80 -6.62
N PRO A 32 32.43 1.48 -7.86
CA PRO A 32 31.85 2.11 -9.06
C PRO A 32 30.33 1.99 -9.06
N HIS A 33 29.63 3.05 -9.44
CA HIS A 33 28.18 3.17 -9.48
C HIS A 33 27.46 3.15 -8.12
N GLN A 34 28.19 3.14 -7.00
CA GLN A 34 27.57 3.00 -5.67
C GLN A 34 27.55 4.32 -4.90
N VAL A 35 26.51 4.46 -4.07
CA VAL A 35 26.26 5.59 -3.20
C VAL A 35 26.09 5.06 -1.78
N LEU A 36 26.85 5.61 -0.84
CA LEU A 36 26.69 5.35 0.58
C LEU A 36 25.90 6.50 1.20
N CYS A 37 24.75 6.20 1.77
CA CYS A 37 23.95 7.17 2.51
C CYS A 37 24.02 6.90 4.01
N ARG A 38 24.20 7.95 4.79
CA ARG A 38 24.00 7.94 6.24
C ARG A 38 22.51 8.09 6.52
N VAL A 39 21.95 7.15 7.27
CA VAL A 39 20.54 7.15 7.63
C VAL A 39 20.28 8.17 8.74
N GLU A 40 19.31 9.06 8.56
CA GLU A 40 18.89 10.05 9.56
C GLU A 40 17.77 9.52 10.45
N ALA A 41 16.78 8.88 9.84
CA ALA A 41 15.65 8.27 10.54
C ALA A 41 15.07 7.12 9.72
N VAL A 42 14.49 6.13 10.39
CA VAL A 42 13.80 5.00 9.77
C VAL A 42 12.54 4.63 10.58
N GLY A 43 11.40 4.54 9.91
CA GLY A 43 10.15 4.07 10.49
C GLY A 43 10.10 2.55 10.57
N LEU A 44 9.46 2.02 11.61
CA LEU A 44 9.18 0.59 11.74
C LEU A 44 7.80 0.26 11.15
N CYS A 45 7.74 -0.79 10.33
CA CYS A 45 6.57 -1.18 9.58
C CYS A 45 6.09 -2.60 9.93
N PHE A 46 4.80 -2.84 9.75
CA PHE A 46 4.23 -4.20 9.90
C PHE A 46 4.77 -5.17 8.83
N SER A 47 5.17 -4.68 7.66
CA SER A 47 5.76 -5.51 6.61
C SER A 47 7.15 -6.04 6.98
N ASP A 48 7.90 -5.38 7.87
CA ASP A 48 9.15 -5.92 8.44
C ASP A 48 8.88 -7.20 9.22
N LEU A 49 7.71 -7.33 9.86
CA LEU A 49 7.32 -8.54 10.59
C LEU A 49 7.06 -9.74 9.67
N LYS A 50 6.51 -9.50 8.47
CA LYS A 50 6.33 -10.58 7.49
C LYS A 50 7.69 -11.13 7.07
N LEU A 51 8.66 -10.24 6.80
CA LEU A 51 10.03 -10.63 6.52
C LEU A 51 10.64 -11.37 7.71
N LEU A 52 10.49 -10.85 8.93
CA LEU A 52 10.99 -11.45 10.16
C LEU A 52 10.52 -12.91 10.32
N LYS A 53 9.24 -13.19 10.12
CA LYS A 53 8.67 -14.54 10.26
C LYS A 53 8.99 -15.47 9.10
N GLN A 54 9.00 -14.96 7.87
CA GLN A 54 9.18 -15.77 6.66
C GLN A 54 10.65 -15.91 6.26
N PHE A 55 11.49 -14.94 6.61
CA PHE A 55 12.91 -14.86 6.26
C PHE A 55 13.15 -15.19 4.79
N SER A 56 13.94 -16.25 4.49
CA SER A 56 14.28 -16.65 3.12
C SER A 56 13.06 -17.06 2.26
N SER A 57 11.95 -17.45 2.88
CA SER A 57 10.71 -17.78 2.16
C SER A 57 9.88 -16.57 1.75
N HIS A 58 10.23 -15.36 2.21
CA HIS A 58 9.53 -14.14 1.84
C HIS A 58 9.77 -13.82 0.36
N VAL A 59 8.67 -13.54 -0.39
CA VAL A 59 8.72 -13.36 -1.85
C VAL A 59 9.67 -12.24 -2.33
N ARG A 60 9.85 -11.18 -1.52
CA ARG A 60 10.79 -10.08 -1.79
C ARG A 60 12.23 -10.37 -1.34
N LYS A 61 12.45 -11.46 -0.60
CA LYS A 61 13.79 -11.92 -0.18
C LYS A 61 14.38 -12.93 -1.16
N SER A 62 13.60 -13.36 -2.16
CA SER A 62 14.05 -14.28 -3.21
C SER A 62 15.02 -13.61 -4.19
N GLU A 63 15.69 -14.43 -4.99
CA GLU A 63 16.60 -13.96 -6.02
C GLU A 63 15.89 -13.14 -7.10
N VAL A 64 16.60 -12.15 -7.62
CA VAL A 64 16.19 -11.39 -8.81
C VAL A 64 16.37 -12.28 -10.04
N VAL A 65 15.36 -12.31 -10.92
CA VAL A 65 15.34 -13.14 -12.12
C VAL A 65 15.35 -12.32 -13.41
N SER A 66 14.99 -11.03 -13.35
CA SER A 66 15.02 -10.15 -14.53
C SER A 66 14.94 -8.67 -14.13
N GLY A 67 15.03 -7.77 -15.13
CA GLY A 67 14.95 -6.33 -14.95
C GLY A 67 16.29 -5.64 -14.76
N VAL A 68 17.34 -6.41 -14.53
CA VAL A 68 18.74 -5.96 -14.45
C VAL A 68 19.63 -7.09 -14.97
N ASP A 69 20.82 -6.75 -15.44
CA ASP A 69 21.83 -7.76 -15.76
C ASP A 69 22.25 -8.48 -14.46
N LEU A 70 22.02 -9.77 -14.39
CA LEU A 70 22.25 -10.58 -13.18
C LEU A 70 23.72 -10.60 -12.75
N ASP A 71 24.66 -10.37 -13.67
CA ASP A 71 26.07 -10.28 -13.32
C ASP A 71 26.38 -9.03 -12.49
N ILE A 72 25.63 -7.96 -12.67
CA ILE A 72 25.74 -6.73 -11.85
C ILE A 72 25.47 -7.00 -10.37
N LEU A 73 24.54 -7.90 -10.07
CA LEU A 73 24.17 -8.22 -8.68
C LEU A 73 25.33 -8.81 -7.88
N LYS A 74 26.30 -9.46 -8.54
CA LYS A 74 27.51 -10.00 -7.91
C LYS A 74 28.44 -8.92 -7.38
N ASP A 75 28.37 -7.71 -7.96
CA ASP A 75 29.18 -6.56 -7.57
C ASP A 75 28.53 -5.71 -6.46
N ILE A 76 27.31 -6.06 -6.01
CA ILE A 76 26.54 -5.30 -5.06
C ILE A 76 26.55 -5.98 -3.69
N PRO A 77 27.40 -5.54 -2.74
CA PRO A 77 27.49 -6.18 -1.41
C PRO A 77 26.19 -6.12 -0.61
N SER A 78 25.32 -5.13 -0.87
CA SER A 78 24.02 -5.00 -0.22
C SER A 78 22.92 -5.91 -0.81
N TYR A 79 23.20 -6.65 -1.91
CA TYR A 79 22.28 -7.64 -2.44
C TYR A 79 22.41 -8.96 -1.68
N VAL A 80 21.41 -9.29 -0.88
CA VAL A 80 21.43 -10.38 0.12
C VAL A 80 20.17 -11.26 0.03
N PRO A 81 19.92 -11.94 -1.11
CA PRO A 81 18.74 -12.80 -1.29
C PRO A 81 18.81 -14.09 -0.47
N GLY A 82 17.71 -14.81 -0.37
CA GLY A 82 17.60 -16.13 0.23
C GLY A 82 17.98 -16.15 1.71
N ASP A 83 18.84 -17.07 2.10
CA ASP A 83 19.27 -17.29 3.50
C ASP A 83 20.35 -16.31 3.99
N ALA A 84 20.80 -15.38 3.15
CA ALA A 84 21.75 -14.37 3.57
C ALA A 84 21.14 -13.44 4.64
N ALA A 85 21.91 -13.12 5.68
CA ALA A 85 21.47 -12.13 6.68
C ALA A 85 21.16 -10.78 5.99
N THR A 86 20.11 -10.12 6.44
CA THR A 86 19.70 -8.82 5.89
C THR A 86 19.51 -7.78 6.97
N VAL A 87 19.66 -6.52 6.62
CA VAL A 87 19.22 -5.38 7.43
C VAL A 87 17.82 -5.02 6.97
N PRO A 88 16.79 -5.07 7.81
CA PRO A 88 15.45 -4.60 7.47
C PRO A 88 15.36 -3.07 7.51
N GLY A 89 14.14 -2.53 7.34
CA GLY A 89 13.85 -1.09 7.38
C GLY A 89 13.80 -0.47 5.99
N HIS A 90 12.60 -0.02 5.64
CA HIS A 90 12.31 0.48 4.29
C HIS A 90 11.59 1.84 4.28
N GLU A 91 11.21 2.39 5.43
CA GLU A 91 10.64 3.74 5.56
C GLU A 91 11.77 4.70 5.99
N ALA A 92 12.53 5.26 5.05
CA ALA A 92 13.81 5.87 5.41
C ALA A 92 14.11 7.19 4.71
N VAL A 93 14.85 8.03 5.44
CA VAL A 93 15.53 9.21 4.93
C VAL A 93 17.04 9.06 5.17
N GLY A 94 17.82 9.43 4.16
CA GLY A 94 19.27 9.38 4.26
C GLY A 94 19.94 10.57 3.61
N ARG A 95 21.20 10.75 3.96
CA ARG A 95 22.07 11.79 3.40
C ARG A 95 23.28 11.13 2.76
N VAL A 96 23.62 11.54 1.55
CA VAL A 96 24.80 11.02 0.85
C VAL A 96 26.05 11.34 1.68
N GLU A 97 26.76 10.33 2.13
CA GLU A 97 28.01 10.43 2.89
C GLU A 97 29.22 10.22 1.99
N ALA A 98 29.12 9.30 1.03
CA ALA A 98 30.16 9.07 0.04
C ALA A 98 29.58 8.54 -1.28
N VAL A 99 30.27 8.81 -2.37
CA VAL A 99 29.95 8.29 -3.70
C VAL A 99 31.17 7.58 -4.29
N GLY A 100 30.91 6.50 -5.01
CA GLY A 100 31.91 5.74 -5.72
C GLY A 100 32.33 6.40 -7.04
N PRO A 101 33.41 5.89 -7.68
CA PRO A 101 33.86 6.40 -8.97
C PRO A 101 32.75 6.34 -10.04
N GLY A 102 32.62 7.41 -10.83
CA GLY A 102 31.65 7.48 -11.93
C GLY A 102 30.21 7.78 -11.51
N VAL A 103 29.96 8.11 -10.25
CA VAL A 103 28.67 8.60 -9.76
C VAL A 103 28.67 10.12 -9.83
N GLU A 104 27.90 10.69 -10.76
CA GLU A 104 27.76 12.13 -10.99
C GLU A 104 26.38 12.66 -10.61
N ASP A 105 25.39 11.77 -10.49
CA ASP A 105 23.99 12.12 -10.23
C ASP A 105 23.72 12.47 -8.75
N PHE A 106 24.65 12.10 -7.85
CA PHE A 106 24.50 12.30 -6.41
C PHE A 106 25.71 13.04 -5.83
N THR A 107 25.44 14.02 -4.98
CA THR A 107 26.47 14.85 -4.34
C THR A 107 26.49 14.61 -2.84
N VAL A 108 27.69 14.49 -2.25
CA VAL A 108 27.86 14.36 -0.80
C VAL A 108 27.16 15.52 -0.08
N GLY A 109 26.39 15.17 0.94
CA GLY A 109 25.56 16.10 1.72
C GLY A 109 24.13 16.23 1.23
N GLN A 110 23.77 15.79 0.02
CA GLN A 110 22.38 15.78 -0.41
C GLN A 110 21.53 14.84 0.44
N ARG A 111 20.31 15.28 0.73
CA ARG A 111 19.32 14.57 1.54
C ARG A 111 18.23 13.99 0.66
N PHE A 112 17.84 12.75 0.92
CA PHE A 112 16.88 12.02 0.12
C PHE A 112 15.89 11.21 0.95
N LEU A 113 14.63 11.29 0.58
CA LEU A 113 13.63 10.26 0.87
C LEU A 113 13.92 9.06 -0.04
N ILE A 114 13.85 7.85 0.48
CA ILE A 114 14.17 6.62 -0.24
C ILE A 114 12.89 5.90 -0.66
N GLN A 115 12.65 5.76 -1.98
CA GLN A 115 11.65 4.82 -2.50
C GLN A 115 12.24 3.42 -2.51
N THR A 116 11.54 2.48 -1.94
CA THR A 116 12.07 1.17 -1.57
C THR A 116 11.72 0.05 -2.54
N ASP A 117 10.71 0.23 -3.39
CA ASP A 117 10.19 -0.77 -4.32
C ASP A 117 10.81 -0.60 -5.72
N TYR A 118 11.68 -1.54 -6.09
CA TYR A 118 12.32 -1.58 -7.41
C TYR A 118 11.46 -2.42 -8.38
N ARG A 119 10.30 -1.88 -8.79
CA ARG A 119 9.24 -2.61 -9.49
C ARG A 119 9.66 -3.22 -10.84
N TRP A 120 10.68 -2.68 -11.50
CA TRP A 120 11.25 -3.24 -12.73
C TRP A 120 12.20 -4.42 -12.49
N ILE A 121 12.76 -4.56 -11.28
CA ILE A 121 13.65 -5.66 -10.91
C ILE A 121 12.80 -6.79 -10.36
N ARG A 122 12.59 -7.83 -11.17
CA ARG A 122 11.62 -8.88 -10.85
C ARG A 122 12.29 -10.03 -10.10
N THR A 123 11.60 -10.52 -9.07
CA THR A 123 11.81 -11.84 -8.49
C THR A 123 10.82 -12.82 -9.12
N ALA A 124 10.83 -14.09 -8.73
CA ALA A 124 9.91 -15.09 -9.30
C ALA A 124 8.43 -14.70 -9.17
N THR A 125 8.02 -14.06 -8.06
CA THR A 125 6.62 -13.74 -7.77
C THR A 125 6.40 -12.32 -7.25
N SER A 126 7.47 -11.49 -7.18
CA SER A 126 7.43 -10.12 -6.69
C SER A 126 8.51 -9.26 -7.37
N ASN A 127 9.08 -8.31 -6.65
CA ASN A 127 10.15 -7.42 -7.12
C ASN A 127 11.26 -7.25 -6.07
N GLY A 128 12.40 -6.73 -6.51
CA GLY A 128 13.49 -6.31 -5.63
C GLY A 128 13.08 -5.15 -4.73
N ALA A 129 13.56 -5.14 -3.49
CA ALA A 129 13.21 -4.09 -2.54
C ALA A 129 14.30 -3.87 -1.48
N LEU A 130 14.47 -2.61 -1.10
CA LEU A 130 15.28 -2.20 0.06
C LEU A 130 14.68 -2.76 1.35
N GLY A 131 15.52 -3.23 2.25
CA GLY A 131 15.10 -3.86 3.51
C GLY A 131 14.71 -5.34 3.37
N TYR A 132 14.77 -5.91 2.15
CA TYR A 132 14.44 -7.31 1.85
C TYR A 132 15.61 -8.03 1.21
N ASN A 133 15.64 -8.16 -0.12
CA ASN A 133 16.77 -8.74 -0.86
C ASN A 133 17.90 -7.74 -1.16
N PHE A 134 17.68 -6.46 -0.88
CA PHE A 134 18.73 -5.46 -0.68
C PHE A 134 18.71 -4.99 0.77
N GLU A 135 19.88 -4.82 1.39
CA GLU A 135 19.97 -4.36 2.78
C GLU A 135 19.28 -3.00 2.96
N GLY A 136 18.55 -2.86 4.08
CA GLY A 136 17.74 -1.69 4.40
C GLY A 136 18.40 -0.70 5.37
N ALA A 137 17.56 0.14 5.94
CA ALA A 137 17.97 1.35 6.65
C ALA A 137 18.02 1.20 8.19
N LEU A 138 17.76 0.02 8.78
CA LEU A 138 18.05 -0.21 10.21
C LEU A 138 19.54 -0.42 10.45
N ALA A 139 20.36 0.50 9.89
CA ALA A 139 21.80 0.64 10.02
C ALA A 139 22.17 2.12 10.01
N GLU A 140 23.40 2.47 10.42
CA GLU A 140 23.85 3.86 10.33
C GLU A 140 24.10 4.29 8.89
N PHE A 141 24.53 3.35 8.06
CA PHE A 141 24.82 3.58 6.64
C PHE A 141 24.18 2.49 5.79
N VAL A 142 23.61 2.89 4.66
CA VAL A 142 23.05 2.00 3.65
C VAL A 142 23.78 2.23 2.33
N LEU A 143 24.24 1.13 1.71
CA LEU A 143 24.87 1.15 0.39
C LEU A 143 23.83 0.86 -0.69
N MET A 144 23.71 1.76 -1.63
CA MET A 144 22.85 1.63 -2.80
C MET A 144 23.66 1.66 -4.09
N ASP A 145 23.15 1.03 -5.14
CA ASP A 145 23.79 0.98 -6.45
C ASP A 145 22.93 1.72 -7.49
N LYS A 146 23.54 2.64 -8.22
CA LYS A 146 22.86 3.46 -9.24
C LYS A 146 22.13 2.60 -10.28
N ARG A 147 22.66 1.44 -10.63
CA ARG A 147 22.06 0.50 -11.60
C ARG A 147 20.79 -0.16 -11.08
N ILE A 148 20.53 -0.04 -9.76
CA ILE A 148 19.34 -0.55 -9.06
C ILE A 148 18.37 0.57 -8.75
N ILE A 149 18.85 1.73 -8.29
CA ILE A 149 17.99 2.83 -7.80
C ILE A 149 17.60 3.84 -8.89
N ILE A 150 18.06 3.67 -10.11
CA ILE A 150 17.57 4.43 -11.29
C ILE A 150 16.78 3.47 -12.16
N SER A 151 15.53 3.82 -12.44
CA SER A 151 14.66 3.00 -13.30
C SER A 151 15.13 2.99 -14.75
N PRO A 152 14.68 2.04 -15.58
CA PRO A 152 14.97 2.04 -17.02
C PRO A 152 14.51 3.32 -17.74
N GLU A 153 13.49 4.00 -17.21
CA GLU A 153 12.96 5.26 -17.71
C GLU A 153 13.79 6.47 -17.25
N GLY A 154 14.74 6.27 -16.33
CA GLY A 154 15.63 7.30 -15.79
C GLY A 154 15.15 7.93 -14.48
N ASP A 155 14.08 7.42 -13.87
CA ASP A 155 13.58 7.90 -12.59
C ASP A 155 14.46 7.45 -11.43
N SER A 156 14.83 8.38 -10.54
CA SER A 156 15.59 8.09 -9.32
C SER A 156 14.67 7.64 -8.19
N MET A 157 15.06 6.56 -7.50
CA MET A 157 14.43 6.10 -6.26
C MET A 157 14.91 6.89 -5.04
N LEU A 158 15.84 7.83 -5.21
CA LEU A 158 16.22 8.81 -4.21
C LEU A 158 15.57 10.15 -4.56
N LEU A 159 14.55 10.53 -3.78
CA LEU A 159 13.81 11.78 -3.97
C LEU A 159 14.45 12.88 -3.11
N PRO A 160 14.91 14.01 -3.69
CA PRO A 160 15.45 15.11 -2.90
C PRO A 160 14.45 15.58 -1.86
N ALA A 161 14.89 15.74 -0.61
CA ALA A 161 14.06 16.19 0.50
C ALA A 161 14.67 17.44 1.17
N GLY A 162 13.81 18.44 1.43
CA GLY A 162 14.23 19.71 2.00
C GLY A 162 14.66 19.58 3.47
N GLU A 163 15.50 20.54 3.91
CA GLU A 163 15.97 20.64 5.30
C GLU A 163 14.89 21.15 6.26
N GLU A 164 13.77 21.67 5.73
CA GLU A 164 12.67 22.20 6.54
C GLU A 164 11.89 21.13 7.30
N LEU A 165 11.89 19.89 6.79
CA LEU A 165 11.26 18.75 7.45
C LEU A 165 12.24 18.05 8.41
N SER A 166 11.70 17.49 9.51
CA SER A 166 12.43 16.55 10.37
C SER A 166 12.80 15.27 9.61
N GLY A 167 13.77 14.50 10.12
CA GLY A 167 14.08 13.17 9.57
C GLY A 167 12.88 12.23 9.64
N SER A 168 12.18 12.23 10.78
CA SER A 168 10.96 11.46 10.95
C SER A 168 9.89 11.83 9.93
N ALA A 169 9.66 13.13 9.70
CA ALA A 169 8.64 13.56 8.75
C ALA A 169 8.96 13.09 7.33
N VAL A 170 10.21 13.13 6.91
CA VAL A 170 10.61 12.64 5.58
C VAL A 170 10.52 11.11 5.50
N ALA A 171 11.04 10.38 6.50
CA ALA A 171 11.01 8.92 6.50
C ALA A 171 9.58 8.38 6.43
N LEU A 172 8.65 9.01 7.15
CA LEU A 172 7.24 8.60 7.19
C LEU A 172 6.45 9.00 5.95
N VAL A 173 7.02 9.74 5.00
CA VAL A 173 6.37 9.94 3.69
C VAL A 173 6.09 8.60 3.02
N GLU A 174 6.94 7.57 3.20
CA GLU A 174 6.73 6.25 2.59
C GLU A 174 5.38 5.61 2.98
N PRO A 175 5.05 5.37 4.27
CA PRO A 175 3.77 4.78 4.64
C PRO A 175 2.57 5.70 4.34
N TRP A 176 2.75 7.03 4.41
CA TRP A 176 1.73 7.97 4.01
C TRP A 176 1.48 7.97 2.50
N ALA A 177 2.51 7.71 1.68
CA ALA A 177 2.36 7.54 0.24
C ALA A 177 1.59 6.26 -0.12
N CYS A 178 1.71 5.18 0.68
CA CYS A 178 0.85 4.01 0.53
C CYS A 178 -0.64 4.34 0.78
N VAL A 179 -0.92 5.25 1.71
CA VAL A 179 -2.29 5.76 1.92
C VAL A 179 -2.72 6.66 0.75
N GLU A 180 -1.83 7.52 0.25
CA GLU A 180 -2.14 8.39 -0.88
C GLU A 180 -2.50 7.59 -2.14
N ASP A 181 -1.71 6.55 -2.48
CA ASP A 181 -1.95 5.63 -3.60
C ASP A 181 -3.39 5.08 -3.60
N ALA A 182 -3.93 4.80 -2.42
CA ALA A 182 -5.29 4.29 -2.25
C ALA A 182 -6.42 5.25 -2.65
N TYR A 183 -6.09 6.49 -2.98
CA TYR A 183 -7.06 7.53 -3.40
C TYR A 183 -6.74 8.14 -4.77
N VAL A 184 -5.46 8.24 -5.11
CA VAL A 184 -5.05 8.91 -6.35
C VAL A 184 -4.84 7.96 -7.52
N SER A 185 -4.94 6.66 -7.28
CA SER A 185 -4.85 5.64 -8.33
C SER A 185 -5.86 5.91 -9.44
N THR A 186 -5.41 5.75 -10.68
CA THR A 186 -6.27 5.83 -11.86
C THR A 186 -6.79 4.45 -12.23
N GLU A 187 -8.10 4.35 -12.37
CA GLU A 187 -8.75 3.10 -12.74
C GLU A 187 -8.76 2.89 -14.26
N ARG A 188 -8.72 1.62 -14.67
CA ARG A 188 -8.82 1.26 -16.08
C ARG A 188 -10.27 1.32 -16.55
N THR A 189 -10.64 2.37 -17.25
CA THR A 189 -12.00 2.62 -17.76
C THR A 189 -12.28 1.97 -19.12
N THR A 190 -11.33 1.20 -19.68
CA THR A 190 -11.43 0.53 -20.99
C THR A 190 -11.17 -0.97 -20.85
N LEU A 191 -11.55 -1.75 -21.84
CA LEU A 191 -11.09 -3.12 -21.99
C LEU A 191 -9.57 -3.14 -22.25
N LYS A 192 -8.92 -4.25 -21.90
CA LYS A 192 -7.48 -4.41 -22.11
C LYS A 192 -7.17 -4.52 -23.60
N ALA A 193 -6.55 -3.51 -24.16
CA ALA A 193 -6.13 -3.53 -25.56
C ALA A 193 -5.15 -4.69 -25.80
N GLY A 194 -5.46 -5.54 -26.78
CA GLY A 194 -4.65 -6.72 -27.09
C GLY A 194 -4.68 -7.84 -26.01
N GLY A 195 -5.58 -7.72 -25.04
CA GLY A 195 -5.72 -8.66 -23.92
C GLY A 195 -6.46 -9.95 -24.28
N GLN A 196 -6.50 -10.87 -23.32
CA GLN A 196 -7.28 -12.11 -23.37
C GLN A 196 -8.61 -11.88 -22.68
N MET A 197 -9.72 -12.17 -23.38
CA MET A 197 -11.07 -12.02 -22.83
C MET A 197 -11.74 -13.39 -22.64
N LEU A 198 -12.39 -13.57 -21.51
CA LEU A 198 -13.32 -14.68 -21.29
C LEU A 198 -14.75 -14.16 -21.33
N VAL A 199 -15.59 -14.79 -22.14
CA VAL A 199 -17.04 -14.56 -22.13
C VAL A 199 -17.75 -15.84 -21.73
N VAL A 200 -18.50 -15.77 -20.64
CA VAL A 200 -19.34 -16.88 -20.15
C VAL A 200 -20.79 -16.45 -20.24
N ALA A 201 -21.62 -17.28 -20.85
CA ALA A 201 -23.04 -16.95 -21.04
C ALA A 201 -23.94 -18.12 -20.65
N ASP A 202 -24.71 -17.91 -19.58
CA ASP A 202 -25.84 -18.76 -19.16
C ASP A 202 -27.19 -18.20 -19.65
N ALA A 203 -27.16 -16.99 -20.23
CA ALA A 203 -28.29 -16.31 -20.84
C ALA A 203 -27.97 -15.95 -22.29
N ASP A 204 -29.01 -15.64 -23.07
CA ASP A 204 -28.84 -15.21 -24.46
C ASP A 204 -28.06 -13.88 -24.53
N VAL A 205 -27.07 -13.83 -25.39
CA VAL A 205 -26.24 -12.62 -25.64
C VAL A 205 -26.72 -11.97 -26.93
N PRO A 206 -27.31 -10.76 -26.88
CA PRO A 206 -27.73 -10.07 -28.08
C PRO A 206 -26.55 -9.81 -29.04
N GLU A 207 -26.78 -10.00 -30.34
CA GLU A 207 -25.74 -9.90 -31.37
C GLU A 207 -24.95 -8.56 -31.31
N ALA A 208 -25.67 -7.45 -31.07
CA ALA A 208 -25.08 -6.12 -31.04
C ALA A 208 -24.32 -5.80 -29.72
N THR A 209 -24.47 -6.59 -28.65
CA THR A 209 -23.99 -6.24 -27.30
C THR A 209 -22.48 -6.19 -27.23
N LEU A 210 -21.78 -7.29 -27.61
CA LEU A 210 -20.32 -7.31 -27.58
C LEU A 210 -19.69 -6.32 -28.56
N LYS A 211 -20.31 -6.18 -29.76
CA LYS A 211 -19.85 -5.20 -30.72
C LYS A 211 -19.95 -3.77 -30.16
N GLY A 212 -21.08 -3.41 -29.57
CA GLY A 212 -21.27 -2.10 -28.93
C GLY A 212 -20.31 -1.83 -27.79
N LEU A 213 -19.98 -2.86 -26.98
CA LEU A 213 -18.97 -2.79 -25.94
C LEU A 213 -17.58 -2.50 -26.53
N PHE A 214 -17.17 -3.25 -27.56
CA PHE A 214 -15.86 -3.08 -28.19
C PHE A 214 -15.71 -1.76 -28.91
N ASP A 215 -16.74 -1.28 -29.58
CA ASP A 215 -16.74 0.01 -30.28
C ASP A 215 -16.55 1.19 -29.29
N ARG A 216 -16.98 1.06 -28.03
CA ARG A 216 -16.89 2.11 -27.01
C ARG A 216 -15.65 2.01 -26.14
N TYR A 217 -15.26 0.80 -25.74
CA TYR A 217 -14.28 0.57 -24.67
C TYR A 217 -13.03 -0.16 -25.15
N GLY A 218 -12.88 -0.42 -26.44
CA GLY A 218 -11.75 -1.14 -27.02
C GLY A 218 -12.02 -2.64 -27.12
N ALA A 219 -11.13 -3.35 -27.81
CA ALA A 219 -11.30 -4.75 -28.16
C ALA A 219 -10.12 -5.61 -27.68
N PRO A 220 -10.36 -6.87 -27.22
CA PRO A 220 -9.31 -7.82 -26.88
C PRO A 220 -8.63 -8.37 -28.15
N ALA A 221 -7.49 -9.05 -28.01
CA ALA A 221 -6.87 -9.80 -29.11
C ALA A 221 -7.56 -11.14 -29.38
N GLN A 222 -8.13 -11.76 -28.34
CA GLN A 222 -8.76 -13.06 -28.43
C GLN A 222 -9.89 -13.20 -27.42
N ILE A 223 -10.93 -13.95 -27.79
CA ILE A 223 -12.05 -14.29 -26.91
C ILE A 223 -12.06 -15.82 -26.68
N THR A 224 -12.18 -16.23 -25.42
CA THR A 224 -12.59 -17.58 -25.04
C THR A 224 -14.08 -17.57 -24.73
N TRP A 225 -14.87 -18.36 -25.44
CA TRP A 225 -16.32 -18.43 -25.32
C TRP A 225 -16.74 -19.70 -24.57
N VAL A 226 -17.51 -19.55 -23.51
CA VAL A 226 -18.10 -20.64 -22.73
C VAL A 226 -19.60 -20.45 -22.67
N SER A 227 -20.33 -21.21 -23.44
CA SER A 227 -21.82 -21.22 -23.48
C SER A 227 -22.33 -22.39 -24.30
N ASP A 228 -23.54 -22.85 -24.00
CA ASP A 228 -24.29 -23.77 -24.83
C ASP A 228 -24.85 -23.12 -26.11
N SER A 229 -24.95 -21.78 -26.10
CA SER A 229 -25.35 -20.98 -27.26
C SER A 229 -24.16 -20.64 -28.14
N PRO A 230 -24.35 -20.49 -29.47
CA PRO A 230 -23.25 -20.03 -30.33
C PRO A 230 -22.84 -18.59 -29.97
N GLU A 231 -21.58 -18.27 -30.25
CA GLU A 231 -21.08 -16.91 -30.18
C GLU A 231 -21.87 -15.98 -31.13
N PRO A 232 -22.06 -14.71 -30.78
CA PRO A 232 -22.72 -13.72 -31.65
C PRO A 232 -22.05 -13.64 -33.03
N ALA A 233 -22.86 -13.61 -34.08
CA ALA A 233 -22.40 -13.48 -35.46
C ALA A 233 -21.68 -12.12 -35.67
N GLY A 234 -20.74 -12.08 -36.61
CA GLY A 234 -20.07 -10.83 -37.00
C GLY A 234 -18.96 -10.34 -36.07
N LEU A 235 -18.53 -11.13 -35.07
CA LEU A 235 -17.31 -10.84 -34.33
C LEU A 235 -16.07 -10.96 -35.24
N THR A 236 -15.26 -9.90 -35.31
CA THR A 236 -14.02 -9.88 -36.10
C THR A 236 -12.80 -10.38 -35.32
N ILE A 237 -12.96 -10.57 -34.01
CA ILE A 237 -11.93 -11.03 -33.09
C ILE A 237 -11.92 -12.56 -33.09
N PRO A 238 -10.73 -13.22 -33.09
CA PRO A 238 -10.65 -14.67 -32.98
C PRO A 238 -11.38 -15.20 -31.75
N VAL A 239 -12.22 -16.21 -31.93
CA VAL A 239 -12.96 -16.87 -30.85
C VAL A 239 -12.51 -18.32 -30.72
N SER A 240 -12.13 -18.72 -29.52
CA SER A 240 -11.93 -20.13 -29.13
C SER A 240 -13.06 -20.57 -28.21
N LYS A 241 -13.42 -21.84 -28.24
CA LYS A 241 -14.51 -22.39 -27.39
C LYS A 241 -13.94 -23.28 -26.30
N SER A 242 -14.53 -23.19 -25.11
CA SER A 242 -14.29 -24.16 -24.03
C SER A 242 -15.62 -24.73 -23.56
N ALA A 243 -15.61 -25.99 -23.11
CA ALA A 243 -16.81 -26.67 -22.66
C ALA A 243 -17.32 -26.16 -21.31
N ASN A 244 -16.44 -25.69 -20.44
CA ASN A 244 -16.79 -25.19 -19.10
C ASN A 244 -15.69 -24.27 -18.56
N VAL A 245 -16.01 -23.55 -17.49
CA VAL A 245 -15.10 -22.62 -16.81
C VAL A 245 -13.97 -23.35 -16.09
N ASP A 246 -14.24 -24.55 -15.53
CA ASP A 246 -13.25 -25.29 -14.73
C ASP A 246 -12.05 -25.77 -15.55
N ALA A 247 -12.24 -26.00 -16.85
CA ALA A 247 -11.16 -26.40 -17.76
C ALA A 247 -10.18 -25.26 -18.10
N LEU A 248 -10.49 -24.02 -17.71
CA LEU A 248 -9.70 -22.83 -18.02
C LEU A 248 -8.64 -22.56 -16.97
N ALA A 249 -7.52 -21.98 -17.41
CA ALA A 249 -6.44 -21.55 -16.51
C ALA A 249 -6.89 -20.43 -15.56
N ASP A 250 -6.45 -20.48 -14.32
CA ASP A 250 -6.62 -19.39 -13.37
C ASP A 250 -5.73 -18.20 -13.75
N ALA A 251 -6.22 -16.99 -13.43
CA ALA A 251 -5.55 -15.72 -13.73
C ALA A 251 -5.15 -15.55 -15.21
N GLY A 252 -5.91 -16.16 -16.14
CA GLY A 252 -5.60 -16.20 -17.56
C GLY A 252 -6.26 -15.09 -18.39
N TYR A 253 -7.17 -14.30 -17.82
CA TYR A 253 -7.99 -13.38 -18.61
C TYR A 253 -7.96 -11.96 -18.05
N ASP A 254 -7.60 -11.01 -18.90
CA ASP A 254 -7.55 -9.58 -18.55
C ASP A 254 -8.95 -8.98 -18.34
N ASP A 255 -9.94 -9.45 -19.10
CA ASP A 255 -11.34 -9.07 -18.98
C ASP A 255 -12.21 -10.32 -18.99
N VAL A 256 -13.09 -10.44 -18.02
CA VAL A 256 -14.07 -11.52 -17.90
C VAL A 256 -15.46 -10.93 -17.94
N ILE A 257 -16.29 -11.36 -18.89
CA ILE A 257 -17.68 -10.93 -19.00
C ILE A 257 -18.60 -12.13 -18.73
N TYR A 258 -19.52 -11.97 -17.81
CA TYR A 258 -20.50 -12.98 -17.48
C TYR A 258 -21.93 -12.50 -17.78
N PHE A 259 -22.64 -13.23 -18.63
CA PHE A 259 -24.07 -13.04 -18.90
C PHE A 259 -24.85 -14.12 -18.17
N GLY A 260 -25.41 -13.76 -17.03
CA GLY A 260 -26.19 -14.72 -16.22
C GLY A 260 -26.22 -14.37 -14.74
N SER A 261 -26.88 -15.21 -13.98
CA SER A 261 -27.07 -15.03 -12.54
C SER A 261 -26.98 -16.35 -11.76
N LYS A 262 -26.16 -17.31 -12.24
CA LYS A 262 -25.89 -18.54 -11.49
C LYS A 262 -24.76 -18.29 -10.49
N PRO A 263 -25.00 -18.50 -9.19
CA PRO A 263 -23.98 -18.26 -8.15
C PRO A 263 -22.68 -19.04 -8.40
N GLU A 264 -22.76 -20.32 -8.73
CA GLU A 264 -21.62 -21.21 -8.89
C GLU A 264 -20.72 -20.76 -10.05
N THR A 265 -21.32 -20.26 -11.14
CA THR A 265 -20.58 -19.69 -12.27
C THR A 265 -19.83 -18.43 -11.83
N ALA A 266 -20.51 -17.50 -11.16
CA ALA A 266 -19.89 -16.27 -10.68
C ALA A 266 -18.72 -16.55 -9.74
N GLU A 267 -18.88 -17.47 -8.77
CA GLU A 267 -17.85 -17.89 -7.83
C GLU A 267 -16.60 -18.43 -8.54
N ALA A 268 -16.78 -19.27 -9.57
CA ALA A 268 -15.67 -19.82 -10.34
C ALA A 268 -14.89 -18.75 -11.13
N LEU A 269 -15.55 -17.68 -11.57
CA LEU A 269 -14.95 -16.65 -12.41
C LEU A 269 -13.93 -15.77 -11.67
N PHE A 270 -14.05 -15.60 -10.36
CA PHE A 270 -13.07 -14.83 -9.60
C PHE A 270 -11.63 -15.35 -9.76
N ALA A 271 -11.45 -16.66 -9.85
CA ALA A 271 -10.14 -17.27 -10.05
C ALA A 271 -9.58 -17.03 -11.47
N LYS A 272 -10.45 -16.82 -12.47
CA LYS A 272 -10.05 -16.70 -13.88
C LYS A 272 -9.53 -15.32 -14.27
N VAL A 273 -9.90 -14.28 -13.50
CA VAL A 273 -9.45 -12.90 -13.74
C VAL A 273 -7.94 -12.78 -13.54
N ALA A 274 -7.22 -12.19 -14.48
CA ALA A 274 -5.77 -11.91 -14.37
C ALA A 274 -5.47 -10.80 -13.35
N LEU A 275 -4.19 -10.58 -13.07
CA LEU A 275 -3.76 -9.42 -12.28
C LEU A 275 -4.16 -8.13 -12.99
N ASN A 276 -4.72 -7.18 -12.24
CA ASN A 276 -5.30 -5.92 -12.76
C ASN A 276 -6.41 -6.13 -13.79
N GLY A 277 -7.06 -7.29 -13.74
CA GLY A 277 -8.15 -7.65 -14.63
C GLY A 277 -9.51 -7.19 -14.12
N LEU A 278 -10.50 -7.27 -15.00
CA LEU A 278 -11.87 -6.82 -14.78
C LEU A 278 -12.84 -7.99 -14.88
N LEU A 279 -13.72 -8.13 -13.88
CA LEU A 279 -14.90 -8.99 -13.93
C LEU A 279 -16.15 -8.11 -14.13
N ASN A 280 -16.82 -8.27 -15.25
CA ASN A 280 -18.04 -7.54 -15.59
C ASN A 280 -19.23 -8.49 -15.67
N ILE A 281 -20.23 -8.30 -14.84
CA ILE A 281 -21.39 -9.19 -14.69
C ILE A 281 -22.66 -8.51 -15.21
N ALA A 282 -23.25 -9.07 -16.24
CA ALA A 282 -24.59 -8.71 -16.74
C ALA A 282 -25.61 -9.74 -16.23
N LEU A 283 -26.45 -9.37 -15.25
CA LEU A 283 -27.41 -10.29 -14.62
C LEU A 283 -28.57 -10.69 -15.55
N CYS A 284 -28.74 -10.00 -16.68
CA CYS A 284 -29.80 -10.28 -17.66
C CYS A 284 -31.22 -10.29 -17.05
N GLY A 285 -31.47 -9.44 -16.06
CA GLY A 285 -32.74 -9.38 -15.33
C GLY A 285 -32.91 -10.46 -14.24
N GLY A 286 -31.91 -11.31 -14.03
CA GLY A 286 -31.86 -12.29 -12.95
C GLY A 286 -31.30 -11.73 -11.63
N LYS A 287 -31.21 -12.60 -10.64
CA LYS A 287 -30.54 -12.38 -9.35
C LYS A 287 -29.81 -13.65 -8.92
N PHE A 288 -28.74 -13.52 -8.18
CA PHE A 288 -28.08 -14.67 -7.55
C PHE A 288 -28.94 -15.27 -6.44
N GLY A 289 -29.65 -14.41 -5.69
CA GLY A 289 -30.57 -14.82 -4.64
C GLY A 289 -29.92 -15.39 -3.38
N ARG A 290 -28.60 -15.34 -3.31
CA ARG A 290 -27.77 -15.65 -2.14
C ARG A 290 -26.44 -14.91 -2.21
N ASP A 291 -25.74 -14.84 -1.10
CA ASP A 291 -24.37 -14.33 -1.07
C ASP A 291 -23.44 -15.19 -1.94
N ILE A 292 -22.48 -14.53 -2.59
CA ILE A 292 -21.50 -15.12 -3.47
C ILE A 292 -20.16 -15.23 -2.74
N VAL A 293 -19.52 -16.40 -2.83
CA VAL A 293 -18.19 -16.64 -2.31
C VAL A 293 -17.15 -15.98 -3.22
N ALA A 294 -16.77 -14.74 -2.90
CA ALA A 294 -15.86 -13.94 -3.69
C ALA A 294 -14.43 -13.95 -3.13
N LEU A 295 -13.40 -14.05 -3.98
CA LEU A 295 -11.99 -13.95 -3.61
C LEU A 295 -11.61 -12.49 -3.31
N VAL A 296 -12.15 -11.92 -2.22
CA VAL A 296 -12.01 -10.50 -1.86
C VAL A 296 -10.56 -10.06 -1.66
N GLY A 297 -9.68 -10.98 -1.23
CA GLY A 297 -8.25 -10.70 -1.08
C GLY A 297 -7.55 -10.37 -2.40
N ARG A 298 -8.10 -10.76 -3.54
CA ARG A 298 -7.55 -10.44 -4.87
C ARG A 298 -7.79 -8.99 -5.29
N VAL A 299 -8.74 -8.30 -4.67
CA VAL A 299 -8.96 -6.86 -4.93
C VAL A 299 -7.71 -6.08 -4.52
N HIS A 300 -7.17 -6.32 -3.32
CA HIS A 300 -5.98 -5.65 -2.81
C HIS A 300 -4.68 -6.14 -3.49
N TYR A 301 -4.40 -7.45 -3.44
CA TYR A 301 -3.12 -7.98 -3.94
C TYR A 301 -3.11 -8.27 -5.45
N GLY A 302 -4.25 -8.57 -6.03
CA GLY A 302 -4.37 -8.88 -7.45
C GLY A 302 -4.79 -7.69 -8.32
N GLY A 303 -5.22 -6.59 -7.71
CA GLY A 303 -5.73 -5.42 -8.43
C GLY A 303 -6.99 -5.71 -9.25
N ILE A 304 -7.71 -6.83 -8.97
CA ILE A 304 -8.91 -7.14 -9.74
C ILE A 304 -10.03 -6.15 -9.42
N ARG A 305 -10.82 -5.84 -10.43
CA ARG A 305 -12.00 -4.99 -10.31
C ARG A 305 -13.26 -5.76 -10.69
N ILE A 306 -14.37 -5.39 -10.05
CA ILE A 306 -15.67 -6.04 -10.25
C ILE A 306 -16.69 -4.96 -10.55
N ILE A 307 -17.42 -5.11 -11.64
CA ILE A 307 -18.52 -4.24 -12.01
C ILE A 307 -19.69 -5.10 -12.47
N GLY A 308 -20.88 -4.53 -12.51
CA GLY A 308 -22.03 -5.26 -13.05
C GLY A 308 -23.21 -4.35 -13.35
N THR A 309 -24.16 -4.94 -14.10
CA THR A 309 -25.46 -4.36 -14.41
C THR A 309 -26.56 -5.39 -14.17
N THR A 310 -27.72 -4.92 -13.72
CA THR A 310 -28.93 -5.76 -13.64
C THR A 310 -29.50 -6.08 -15.02
N GLY A 311 -29.12 -5.31 -16.05
CA GLY A 311 -29.49 -5.50 -17.45
C GLY A 311 -28.64 -6.55 -18.16
N SER A 312 -28.70 -6.53 -19.50
CA SER A 312 -27.96 -7.43 -20.39
C SER A 312 -26.84 -6.74 -21.19
N ASP A 313 -26.61 -5.44 -20.99
CA ASP A 313 -25.54 -4.68 -21.69
C ASP A 313 -24.37 -4.40 -20.74
N PRO A 314 -23.25 -5.13 -20.84
CA PRO A 314 -22.07 -4.90 -20.00
C PRO A 314 -21.41 -3.52 -20.23
N ALA A 315 -21.78 -2.80 -21.29
CA ALA A 315 -21.31 -1.43 -21.51
C ALA A 315 -21.89 -0.43 -20.48
N GLU A 316 -23.05 -0.74 -19.88
CA GLU A 316 -23.66 0.10 -18.84
C GLU A 316 -22.80 0.12 -17.56
N SER A 317 -22.23 -1.02 -17.18
CA SER A 317 -21.40 -1.13 -15.99
C SER A 317 -20.00 -0.49 -16.16
N MET A 318 -19.49 -0.41 -17.38
CA MET A 318 -18.21 0.28 -17.63
C MET A 318 -18.26 1.77 -17.23
N GLY A 319 -19.42 2.42 -17.33
CA GLY A 319 -19.63 3.80 -16.88
C GLY A 319 -19.69 3.99 -15.35
N ILE A 320 -19.58 2.91 -14.56
CA ILE A 320 -19.49 2.97 -13.09
C ILE A 320 -18.05 3.19 -12.64
N ILE A 321 -17.09 2.73 -13.41
CA ILE A 321 -15.66 2.81 -13.07
C ILE A 321 -15.27 4.29 -12.87
N PRO A 322 -14.78 4.69 -11.68
CA PRO A 322 -14.36 6.06 -11.43
C PRO A 322 -13.05 6.36 -12.19
N GLU A 323 -12.80 7.63 -12.49
CA GLU A 323 -11.51 8.03 -13.08
C GLU A 323 -10.36 7.90 -12.07
N THR A 324 -10.67 8.21 -10.79
CA THR A 324 -9.75 8.06 -9.66
C THR A 324 -10.51 7.53 -8.45
N ASP A 325 -9.78 7.01 -7.48
CA ASP A 325 -10.31 6.51 -6.21
C ASP A 325 -10.48 7.62 -5.15
N GLU A 326 -10.38 8.90 -5.54
CA GLU A 326 -10.41 10.05 -4.63
C GLU A 326 -11.80 10.27 -4.03
N ILE A 327 -11.81 10.77 -2.77
CA ILE A 327 -13.04 11.26 -2.12
C ILE A 327 -13.59 12.49 -2.85
N ARG A 328 -14.92 12.64 -2.83
CA ARG A 328 -15.64 13.69 -3.57
C ARG A 328 -16.27 14.68 -2.58
N SER A 329 -16.56 15.88 -3.07
CA SER A 329 -17.27 16.89 -2.28
C SER A 329 -18.64 16.37 -1.83
N GLY A 330 -18.91 16.48 -0.54
CA GLY A 330 -20.13 15.99 0.08
C GLY A 330 -20.08 14.55 0.56
N ASP A 331 -19.00 13.81 0.28
CA ASP A 331 -18.89 12.39 0.64
C ASP A 331 -18.96 12.19 2.17
N LYS A 332 -19.70 11.15 2.53
CA LYS A 332 -19.74 10.57 3.87
C LYS A 332 -18.79 9.37 3.88
N ILE A 333 -17.69 9.52 4.60
CA ILE A 333 -16.55 8.62 4.57
C ILE A 333 -16.51 7.80 5.87
N ASN A 334 -16.36 6.48 5.81
CA ASN A 334 -16.15 5.64 6.99
C ASN A 334 -14.81 4.91 6.91
N VAL A 335 -13.93 5.16 7.89
CA VAL A 335 -12.68 4.42 8.06
C VAL A 335 -12.88 3.35 9.12
N VAL A 336 -12.90 2.08 8.71
CA VAL A 336 -13.15 0.92 9.58
C VAL A 336 -11.84 0.34 10.09
N GLY A 337 -11.62 0.35 11.42
CA GLY A 337 -10.34 0.04 12.05
C GLY A 337 -9.42 1.26 12.11
N ALA A 338 -10.02 2.41 12.38
CA ALA A 338 -9.38 3.73 12.34
C ALA A 338 -8.28 3.95 13.41
N GLY A 339 -8.36 3.23 14.53
CA GLY A 339 -7.43 3.39 15.65
C GLY A 339 -6.05 2.77 15.46
N GLY A 340 -5.82 2.03 14.36
CA GLY A 340 -4.50 1.53 13.97
C GLY A 340 -3.68 2.58 13.21
N PRO A 341 -2.35 2.38 13.05
CA PRO A 341 -1.47 3.35 12.37
C PRO A 341 -1.96 3.74 10.97
N MET A 342 -2.31 2.77 10.12
CA MET A 342 -2.80 3.04 8.78
C MET A 342 -4.19 3.70 8.81
N GLY A 343 -5.09 3.23 9.69
CA GLY A 343 -6.43 3.81 9.83
C GLY A 343 -6.39 5.27 10.25
N MET A 344 -5.53 5.61 11.21
CA MET A 344 -5.28 7.00 11.59
C MET A 344 -4.81 7.85 10.40
N MET A 345 -3.87 7.31 9.60
CA MET A 345 -3.38 8.02 8.42
C MET A 345 -4.49 8.28 7.40
N HIS A 346 -5.38 7.29 7.14
CA HIS A 346 -6.56 7.49 6.28
C HIS A 346 -7.49 8.59 6.81
N VAL A 347 -7.79 8.59 8.12
CA VAL A 347 -8.63 9.63 8.75
C VAL A 347 -8.00 11.01 8.56
N ILE A 348 -6.75 11.17 8.93
CA ILE A 348 -6.06 12.47 8.86
C ILE A 348 -5.89 12.92 7.41
N ARG A 349 -5.54 12.01 6.50
CA ARG A 349 -5.45 12.30 5.06
C ARG A 349 -6.76 12.87 4.53
N ASN A 350 -7.88 12.22 4.81
CA ASN A 350 -9.18 12.65 4.33
C ASN A 350 -9.60 14.01 4.93
N ILE A 351 -9.28 14.26 6.19
CA ILE A 351 -9.49 15.56 6.84
C ILE A 351 -8.64 16.66 6.17
N CYS A 352 -7.37 16.38 5.86
CA CYS A 352 -6.41 17.36 5.33
C CYS A 352 -6.45 17.50 3.79
N GLN A 353 -7.25 16.70 3.08
CA GLN A 353 -7.28 16.70 1.60
C GLN A 353 -7.81 18.00 1.01
N GLY A 354 -8.63 18.74 1.76
CA GLY A 354 -9.20 20.02 1.32
C GLY A 354 -10.42 19.86 0.41
N VAL A 355 -10.98 18.64 0.33
CA VAL A 355 -12.28 18.39 -0.30
C VAL A 355 -13.38 18.94 0.61
N LYS A 356 -14.35 19.67 0.02
CA LYS A 356 -15.37 20.39 0.78
C LYS A 356 -16.52 19.50 1.21
N ASP A 357 -17.15 19.90 2.33
CA ASP A 357 -18.40 19.34 2.81
C ASP A 357 -18.35 17.83 3.10
N VAL A 358 -17.16 17.29 3.34
CA VAL A 358 -16.97 15.87 3.70
C VAL A 358 -17.22 15.65 5.18
N ARG A 359 -17.73 14.45 5.52
CA ARG A 359 -17.93 13.95 6.88
C ARG A 359 -17.06 12.70 7.06
N VAL A 360 -16.17 12.70 8.04
CA VAL A 360 -15.23 11.60 8.28
C VAL A 360 -15.60 10.85 9.55
N PHE A 361 -16.12 9.65 9.38
CA PHE A 361 -16.42 8.69 10.43
C PHE A 361 -15.19 7.81 10.67
N ALA A 362 -14.85 7.60 11.93
CA ALA A 362 -13.70 6.78 12.33
C ALA A 362 -14.18 5.70 13.30
N SER A 363 -14.21 4.45 12.87
CA SER A 363 -14.68 3.35 13.71
C SER A 363 -13.54 2.45 14.18
N ASP A 364 -13.58 2.09 15.46
CA ASP A 364 -12.69 1.07 16.04
C ASP A 364 -13.39 0.37 17.20
N LEU A 365 -12.98 -0.85 17.52
CA LEU A 365 -13.49 -1.61 18.67
C LEU A 365 -12.85 -1.18 19.99
N ASP A 366 -11.71 -0.51 19.93
CA ASP A 366 -10.91 -0.07 21.07
C ASP A 366 -11.11 1.44 21.31
N ASP A 367 -11.78 1.76 22.44
CA ASP A 367 -12.05 3.16 22.82
C ASP A 367 -10.77 3.95 23.15
N GLY A 368 -9.72 3.28 23.67
CA GLY A 368 -8.44 3.92 23.96
C GLY A 368 -7.76 4.40 22.67
N ARG A 369 -7.79 3.58 21.63
CA ARG A 369 -7.27 3.93 20.30
C ARG A 369 -8.11 5.04 19.64
N LEU A 370 -9.43 4.97 19.75
CA LEU A 370 -10.31 6.06 19.28
C LEU A 370 -10.03 7.38 20.02
N ALA A 371 -9.82 7.32 21.33
CA ALA A 371 -9.47 8.51 22.12
C ALA A 371 -8.11 9.09 21.71
N ALA A 372 -7.11 8.24 21.47
CA ALA A 372 -5.80 8.66 20.97
C ALA A 372 -5.91 9.30 19.57
N LEU A 373 -6.63 8.67 18.65
CA LEU A 373 -6.91 9.23 17.32
C LEU A 373 -7.63 10.58 17.42
N THR A 374 -8.63 10.71 18.29
CA THR A 374 -9.43 11.91 18.44
C THR A 374 -8.60 13.12 18.89
N LYS A 375 -7.58 12.92 19.74
CA LYS A 375 -6.64 13.98 20.14
C LYS A 375 -5.94 14.63 18.94
N ILE A 376 -5.71 13.86 17.86
CA ILE A 376 -5.03 14.31 16.64
C ILE A 376 -6.04 14.78 15.60
N ALA A 377 -7.11 14.00 15.40
CA ALA A 377 -8.06 14.20 14.33
C ALA A 377 -9.01 15.40 14.59
N ALA A 378 -9.47 15.59 15.83
CA ALA A 378 -10.44 16.65 16.12
C ALA A 378 -9.88 18.07 15.87
N PRO A 379 -8.66 18.44 16.32
CA PRO A 379 -8.08 19.74 16.00
C PRO A 379 -7.83 19.92 14.49
N SER A 380 -7.43 18.84 13.80
CA SER A 380 -7.22 18.86 12.35
C SER A 380 -8.54 19.06 11.60
N ALA A 381 -9.61 18.43 12.06
CA ALA A 381 -10.95 18.54 11.47
C ALA A 381 -11.52 19.96 11.66
N GLU A 382 -11.37 20.54 12.85
CA GLU A 382 -11.76 21.93 13.12
C GLU A 382 -11.02 22.91 12.19
N LYS A 383 -9.69 22.75 12.08
CA LYS A 383 -8.86 23.60 11.20
C LYS A 383 -9.27 23.53 9.73
N ASN A 384 -9.69 22.35 9.26
CA ASN A 384 -10.05 22.09 7.86
C ASN A 384 -11.56 22.21 7.59
N ASN A 385 -12.37 22.55 8.62
CA ASN A 385 -13.83 22.63 8.54
C ASN A 385 -14.45 21.31 8.03
N VAL A 386 -14.01 20.19 8.60
CA VAL A 386 -14.50 18.83 8.33
C VAL A 386 -15.24 18.29 9.55
N GLU A 387 -16.39 17.67 9.37
CA GLU A 387 -17.07 16.97 10.44
C GLU A 387 -16.36 15.63 10.73
N TYR A 388 -15.88 15.46 11.96
CA TYR A 388 -15.21 14.23 12.42
C TYR A 388 -16.07 13.51 13.47
N VAL A 389 -16.39 12.23 13.21
CA VAL A 389 -17.29 11.42 14.05
C VAL A 389 -16.59 10.10 14.45
N PRO A 390 -15.90 10.05 15.59
CA PRO A 390 -15.37 8.79 16.13
C PRO A 390 -16.50 7.96 16.73
N TYR A 391 -16.51 6.62 16.50
CA TYR A 391 -17.48 5.74 17.11
C TYR A 391 -16.98 4.32 17.28
N ASN A 392 -17.51 3.65 18.33
CA ASN A 392 -17.30 2.23 18.56
C ASN A 392 -18.57 1.45 18.16
N PRO A 393 -18.54 0.63 17.09
CA PRO A 393 -19.72 -0.04 16.56
C PRO A 393 -20.32 -1.09 17.50
N THR A 394 -19.61 -1.48 18.57
CA THR A 394 -20.17 -2.36 19.62
C THR A 394 -21.01 -1.62 20.65
N LYS A 395 -20.94 -0.28 20.69
CA LYS A 395 -21.58 0.56 21.70
C LYS A 395 -22.68 1.45 21.13
N GLN A 396 -22.58 1.78 19.86
CA GLN A 396 -23.55 2.62 19.16
C GLN A 396 -23.77 2.10 17.75
N GLN A 397 -24.99 2.26 17.25
CA GLN A 397 -25.27 1.93 15.86
C GLN A 397 -24.55 2.92 14.95
N ALA A 398 -23.85 2.42 13.96
CA ALA A 398 -23.27 3.26 12.91
C ALA A 398 -24.39 3.89 12.07
N GLU A 399 -24.10 5.02 11.45
CA GLU A 399 -24.85 5.47 10.29
C GLU A 399 -24.60 4.49 9.11
N ASP A 400 -25.47 4.51 8.15
CA ASP A 400 -25.36 3.80 6.86
C ASP A 400 -25.27 4.81 5.70
N ASP A 401 -25.37 4.35 4.47
CA ASP A 401 -25.27 5.18 3.27
C ASP A 401 -23.95 5.97 3.17
N PHE A 402 -22.83 5.27 3.33
CA PHE A 402 -21.50 5.85 3.15
C PHE A 402 -21.11 5.89 1.68
N ASP A 403 -20.66 7.05 1.21
CA ASP A 403 -20.14 7.23 -0.17
C ASP A 403 -18.76 6.61 -0.34
N TYR A 404 -17.99 6.54 0.74
CA TYR A 404 -16.65 5.95 0.77
C TYR A 404 -16.43 5.13 2.04
N ILE A 405 -16.02 3.88 1.91
CA ILE A 405 -15.68 3.02 3.06
C ILE A 405 -14.26 2.48 2.88
N ALA A 406 -13.36 2.81 3.82
CA ALA A 406 -12.00 2.30 3.86
C ALA A 406 -11.83 1.24 4.94
N ILE A 407 -11.44 0.00 4.57
CA ILE A 407 -11.35 -1.14 5.48
C ILE A 407 -9.90 -1.42 5.83
N MET A 408 -9.54 -1.22 7.11
CA MET A 408 -8.16 -1.36 7.63
C MET A 408 -7.91 -2.70 8.32
N ALA A 409 -8.95 -3.49 8.61
CA ALA A 409 -8.79 -4.79 9.25
C ALA A 409 -8.96 -5.94 8.24
N PRO A 410 -8.06 -6.96 8.23
CA PRO A 410 -8.09 -8.03 7.24
C PRO A 410 -9.16 -9.10 7.56
N VAL A 411 -10.42 -8.67 7.65
CA VAL A 411 -11.57 -9.50 8.02
C VAL A 411 -12.60 -9.47 6.89
N PRO A 412 -12.83 -10.58 6.15
CA PRO A 412 -13.78 -10.62 5.02
C PRO A 412 -15.20 -10.18 5.37
N ALA A 413 -15.67 -10.45 6.59
CA ALA A 413 -17.00 -10.03 7.03
C ALA A 413 -17.18 -8.50 7.05
N LEU A 414 -16.09 -7.71 7.18
CA LEU A 414 -16.15 -6.26 7.07
C LEU A 414 -16.38 -5.80 5.63
N VAL A 415 -15.91 -6.56 4.64
CA VAL A 415 -16.19 -6.28 3.22
C VAL A 415 -17.68 -6.51 2.93
N ALA A 416 -18.25 -7.60 3.45
CA ALA A 416 -19.70 -7.86 3.35
C ALA A 416 -20.53 -6.77 4.06
N ALA A 417 -20.09 -6.32 5.24
CA ALA A 417 -20.74 -5.21 5.94
C ALA A 417 -20.69 -3.92 5.12
N ALA A 418 -19.54 -3.61 4.52
CA ALA A 418 -19.38 -2.41 3.70
C ALA A 418 -20.33 -2.38 2.50
N VAL A 419 -20.64 -3.53 1.86
CA VAL A 419 -21.64 -3.61 0.77
C VAL A 419 -23.04 -3.21 1.27
N ARG A 420 -23.40 -3.63 2.50
CA ARG A 420 -24.69 -3.22 3.10
C ARG A 420 -24.75 -1.74 3.43
N ASP A 421 -23.65 -1.22 4.02
CA ASP A 421 -23.58 0.10 4.63
C ASP A 421 -23.22 1.21 3.61
N ALA A 422 -22.83 0.83 2.38
CA ALA A 422 -22.49 1.79 1.32
C ALA A 422 -23.74 2.40 0.67
N ALA A 423 -23.63 3.68 0.33
CA ALA A 423 -24.58 4.40 -0.51
C ALA A 423 -24.56 3.90 -1.97
N GLU A 424 -25.53 4.32 -2.78
CA GLU A 424 -25.50 4.08 -4.22
C GLU A 424 -24.24 4.75 -4.84
N ARG A 425 -23.51 4.01 -5.68
CA ARG A 425 -22.23 4.42 -6.30
C ARG A 425 -21.11 4.64 -5.29
N GLY A 426 -21.21 4.03 -4.11
CA GLY A 426 -20.18 4.10 -3.08
C GLY A 426 -18.89 3.37 -3.49
N LEU A 427 -17.76 3.90 -3.05
CA LEU A 427 -16.44 3.29 -3.20
C LEU A 427 -16.11 2.50 -1.92
N ILE A 428 -15.65 1.26 -2.09
CA ILE A 428 -15.23 0.42 -0.97
C ILE A 428 -13.76 0.06 -1.16
N ASN A 429 -12.91 0.70 -0.36
CA ASN A 429 -11.47 0.51 -0.37
C ASN A 429 -11.07 -0.62 0.58
N ILE A 430 -10.68 -1.75 0.02
CA ILE A 430 -10.13 -2.89 0.77
C ILE A 430 -8.63 -2.68 0.93
N PHE A 431 -8.25 -1.75 1.81
CA PHE A 431 -6.84 -1.45 2.11
C PHE A 431 -6.18 -2.54 2.95
N ALA A 432 -6.96 -3.25 3.75
CA ALA A 432 -6.45 -4.34 4.57
C ALA A 432 -5.82 -5.45 3.74
N GLY A 433 -4.65 -5.91 4.15
CA GLY A 433 -3.91 -7.00 3.50
C GLY A 433 -4.57 -8.37 3.68
N ILE A 434 -5.79 -8.55 3.20
CA ILE A 434 -6.47 -9.86 3.15
C ILE A 434 -5.71 -10.74 2.14
N PRO A 435 -5.23 -11.95 2.52
CA PRO A 435 -4.50 -12.81 1.60
C PRO A 435 -5.30 -13.11 0.32
N ALA A 436 -4.64 -13.16 -0.84
CA ALA A 436 -5.28 -13.33 -2.14
C ALA A 436 -6.12 -14.61 -2.29
N THR A 437 -5.82 -15.63 -1.46
CA THR A 437 -6.55 -16.91 -1.42
C THR A 437 -7.78 -16.90 -0.50
N VAL A 438 -7.99 -15.80 0.23
CA VAL A 438 -9.10 -15.69 1.18
C VAL A 438 -10.35 -15.17 0.47
N SER A 439 -11.44 -15.87 0.67
CA SER A 439 -12.77 -15.51 0.19
C SER A 439 -13.64 -14.90 1.29
N GLY A 440 -14.67 -14.18 0.88
CA GLY A 440 -15.76 -13.68 1.72
C GLY A 440 -17.09 -13.90 1.05
N GLU A 441 -18.13 -14.04 1.84
CA GLU A 441 -19.51 -14.09 1.36
C GLU A 441 -20.01 -12.66 1.15
N ILE A 442 -20.36 -12.29 -0.07
CA ILE A 442 -20.73 -10.93 -0.49
C ILE A 442 -22.12 -10.97 -1.13
N ASP A 443 -23.00 -10.07 -0.69
CA ASP A 443 -24.26 -9.77 -1.40
C ASP A 443 -23.93 -9.04 -2.72
N LEU A 444 -23.68 -9.84 -3.76
CA LEU A 444 -23.29 -9.32 -5.07
C LEU A 444 -24.51 -8.77 -5.83
N ASP A 445 -25.73 -9.17 -5.47
CA ASP A 445 -26.96 -8.56 -5.99
C ASP A 445 -27.05 -7.10 -5.53
N ALA A 446 -26.92 -6.84 -4.22
CA ALA A 446 -26.90 -5.48 -3.68
C ALA A 446 -25.71 -4.66 -4.19
N TYR A 447 -24.52 -5.27 -4.33
CA TYR A 447 -23.34 -4.62 -4.91
C TYR A 447 -23.62 -4.09 -6.32
N ILE A 448 -24.24 -4.90 -7.19
CA ILE A 448 -24.58 -4.53 -8.57
C ILE A 448 -25.74 -3.53 -8.61
N GLU A 449 -26.79 -3.76 -7.82
CA GLU A 449 -27.95 -2.85 -7.75
C GLU A 449 -27.55 -1.43 -7.30
N LYS A 450 -26.70 -1.32 -6.28
CA LYS A 450 -26.17 -0.04 -5.77
C LYS A 450 -25.05 0.53 -6.63
N ARG A 451 -24.55 -0.18 -7.65
CA ARG A 451 -23.43 0.22 -8.51
C ARG A 451 -22.18 0.52 -7.72
N LEU A 452 -21.86 -0.31 -6.73
CA LEU A 452 -20.68 -0.16 -5.89
C LEU A 452 -19.41 -0.46 -6.68
N TYR A 453 -18.27 0.03 -6.17
CA TYR A 453 -16.97 -0.22 -6.78
C TYR A 453 -15.95 -0.59 -5.71
N PHE A 454 -15.37 -1.80 -5.83
CA PHE A 454 -14.26 -2.24 -4.99
C PHE A 454 -12.94 -1.73 -5.52
N ILE A 455 -12.18 -1.09 -4.67
CA ILE A 455 -10.82 -0.67 -4.90
C ILE A 455 -9.87 -1.30 -3.88
N GLY A 456 -8.60 -1.35 -4.21
CA GLY A 456 -7.54 -1.80 -3.31
C GLY A 456 -6.20 -1.71 -4.01
N THR A 457 -5.22 -1.19 -3.28
CA THR A 457 -3.86 -1.00 -3.74
C THR A 457 -2.88 -1.58 -2.75
N SER A 458 -1.68 -1.87 -3.17
CA SER A 458 -0.62 -2.43 -2.33
C SER A 458 0.72 -1.74 -2.59
N GLY A 459 1.21 -1.03 -1.60
CA GLY A 459 2.43 -0.22 -1.68
C GLY A 459 2.17 1.18 -2.23
N SER A 460 3.21 1.87 -2.64
CA SER A 460 3.16 3.20 -3.24
C SER A 460 3.94 3.23 -4.55
N THR A 461 3.61 4.16 -5.43
CA THR A 461 4.42 4.49 -6.61
C THR A 461 5.42 5.60 -6.27
N LEU A 462 6.34 5.87 -7.19
CA LEU A 462 7.25 7.01 -7.06
C LEU A 462 6.48 8.34 -7.07
N ASP A 463 5.40 8.41 -7.84
CA ASP A 463 4.59 9.64 -7.94
C ASP A 463 3.76 9.89 -6.68
N ASP A 464 3.27 8.85 -6.00
CA ASP A 464 2.62 8.99 -4.70
C ASP A 464 3.59 9.54 -3.66
N MET A 465 4.84 9.04 -3.66
CA MET A 465 5.88 9.55 -2.79
C MET A 465 6.20 11.02 -3.07
N LYS A 466 6.29 11.44 -4.35
CA LYS A 466 6.49 12.84 -4.74
C LYS A 466 5.32 13.72 -4.28
N GLN A 467 4.08 13.25 -4.48
CA GLN A 467 2.89 13.98 -4.06
C GLN A 467 2.83 14.13 -2.54
N MET A 468 3.10 13.05 -1.81
CA MET A 468 3.06 13.08 -0.35
C MET A 468 4.18 13.93 0.24
N LEU A 469 5.41 13.85 -0.30
CA LEU A 469 6.52 14.72 0.07
C LEU A 469 6.15 16.20 -0.14
N SER A 470 5.57 16.54 -1.29
CA SER A 470 5.09 17.91 -1.58
C SER A 470 4.02 18.39 -0.61
N LYS A 471 3.09 17.52 -0.17
CA LYS A 471 2.09 17.84 0.86
C LYS A 471 2.77 18.13 2.20
N ALA A 472 3.79 17.36 2.56
CA ALA A 472 4.56 17.57 3.78
C ALA A 472 5.36 18.88 3.73
N GLU A 473 6.10 19.13 2.64
CA GLU A 473 6.92 20.34 2.44
C GLU A 473 6.07 21.63 2.41
N SER A 474 4.86 21.56 1.85
CA SER A 474 3.93 22.70 1.86
C SER A 474 3.20 22.90 3.18
N GLY A 475 3.37 22.02 4.18
CA GLY A 475 2.68 22.06 5.46
C GLY A 475 1.17 21.74 5.37
N ARG A 476 0.72 21.16 4.26
CA ARG A 476 -0.67 20.72 4.09
C ARG A 476 -1.00 19.54 4.97
N LEU A 477 -0.02 18.64 5.16
CA LEU A 477 -0.09 17.50 6.04
C LEU A 477 1.24 17.32 6.76
N ASP A 478 1.22 17.13 8.08
CA ASP A 478 2.39 16.80 8.89
C ASP A 478 2.42 15.29 9.15
N THR A 479 3.36 14.58 8.53
CA THR A 479 3.51 13.13 8.70
C THR A 479 3.94 12.73 10.11
N ASN A 480 4.53 13.66 10.89
CA ASN A 480 4.89 13.44 12.29
C ASN A 480 3.69 13.17 13.21
N VAL A 481 2.48 13.55 12.81
CA VAL A 481 1.27 13.25 13.61
C VAL A 481 1.06 11.76 13.84
N SER A 482 1.70 10.93 13.03
CA SER A 482 1.66 9.46 13.18
C SER A 482 2.71 8.90 14.14
N VAL A 483 3.70 9.69 14.59
CA VAL A 483 4.73 9.23 15.54
C VAL A 483 4.11 9.01 16.91
N ALA A 484 4.34 7.83 17.48
CA ALA A 484 3.91 7.48 18.83
C ALA A 484 5.08 7.10 19.76
N ALA A 485 6.23 6.72 19.18
CA ALA A 485 7.43 6.42 19.94
C ALA A 485 8.68 6.67 19.11
N VAL A 486 9.80 6.88 19.81
CA VAL A 486 11.12 7.04 19.23
C VAL A 486 12.11 6.08 19.88
N SER A 487 13.17 5.74 19.16
CA SER A 487 14.17 4.80 19.63
C SER A 487 15.52 5.06 18.94
N GLY A 488 16.59 4.58 19.52
CA GLY A 488 17.83 4.30 18.82
C GLY A 488 17.98 2.80 18.56
N PHE A 489 19.21 2.32 18.37
CA PHE A 489 19.45 0.90 18.09
C PHE A 489 19.13 -0.01 19.28
N GLU A 490 19.41 0.44 20.52
CA GLU A 490 19.13 -0.39 21.72
C GLU A 490 17.63 -0.69 21.89
N GLY A 491 16.75 0.22 21.48
CA GLY A 491 15.30 0.01 21.55
C GLY A 491 14.69 -0.52 20.25
N ALA A 492 15.42 -0.63 19.15
CA ALA A 492 14.86 -0.96 17.83
C ALA A 492 14.21 -2.34 17.80
N THR A 493 14.84 -3.35 18.40
CA THR A 493 14.27 -4.71 18.49
C THR A 493 12.98 -4.72 19.34
N GLU A 494 12.97 -3.99 20.45
CA GLU A 494 11.77 -3.81 21.27
C GLU A 494 10.66 -3.10 20.48
N GLY A 495 11.03 -2.07 19.70
CA GLY A 495 10.12 -1.38 18.78
C GLY A 495 9.48 -2.31 17.76
N ILE A 496 10.27 -3.20 17.12
CA ILE A 496 9.76 -4.21 16.18
C ILE A 496 8.76 -5.15 16.90
N ARG A 497 9.07 -5.58 18.13
CA ARG A 497 8.15 -6.40 18.95
C ARG A 497 6.89 -5.62 19.37
N ALA A 498 7.01 -4.32 19.62
CA ALA A 498 5.85 -3.47 19.91
C ALA A 498 4.89 -3.37 18.69
N VAL A 499 5.43 -3.28 17.47
CA VAL A 499 4.63 -3.36 16.23
C VAL A 499 3.95 -4.72 16.12
N GLU A 500 4.66 -5.83 16.40
CA GLU A 500 4.12 -7.20 16.38
C GLU A 500 2.94 -7.36 17.35
N ASN A 501 3.14 -6.93 18.59
CA ASN A 501 2.16 -7.05 19.66
C ASN A 501 1.05 -5.98 19.59
N ARG A 502 1.17 -5.02 18.67
CA ARG A 502 0.26 -3.88 18.53
C ARG A 502 0.11 -3.08 19.82
N SER A 503 1.17 -3.01 20.63
CA SER A 503 1.15 -2.35 21.95
C SER A 503 1.29 -0.82 21.83
N ILE A 504 1.75 -0.30 20.71
CA ILE A 504 1.87 1.14 20.43
C ILE A 504 0.97 1.48 19.24
N ALA A 505 0.05 2.42 19.46
CA ALA A 505 -0.93 2.85 18.46
C ALA A 505 -0.40 4.01 17.62
N GLY A 506 0.61 3.76 16.77
CA GLY A 506 1.23 4.75 15.89
C GLY A 506 2.56 4.26 15.36
N LYS A 507 3.29 5.16 14.71
CA LYS A 507 4.60 4.85 14.14
C LYS A 507 5.70 4.94 15.19
N ILE A 508 6.65 4.04 15.10
CA ILE A 508 7.88 4.06 15.87
C ILE A 508 9.01 4.47 14.93
N VAL A 509 9.77 5.49 15.30
CA VAL A 509 10.90 5.99 14.51
C VAL A 509 12.22 5.67 15.21
N VAL A 510 13.13 5.01 14.49
CA VAL A 510 14.49 4.73 14.95
C VAL A 510 15.43 5.79 14.40
N TYR A 511 16.22 6.39 15.30
CA TYR A 511 17.26 7.35 14.97
C TYR A 511 18.65 6.70 15.12
N PRO A 512 19.32 6.33 14.02
CA PRO A 512 20.63 5.68 14.08
C PRO A 512 21.71 6.47 14.82
N ALA A 513 21.61 7.80 14.82
CA ALA A 513 22.53 8.67 15.57
C ALA A 513 22.39 8.52 17.10
N CYS A 514 21.25 8.04 17.57
CA CYS A 514 20.97 7.85 19.00
C CYS A 514 21.22 6.40 19.43
N ARG A 515 22.43 5.86 19.22
CA ARG A 515 22.75 4.41 19.37
C ARG A 515 22.20 3.78 20.64
N ASP A 516 22.37 4.44 21.79
CA ASP A 516 22.07 3.91 23.12
C ASP A 516 20.67 4.25 23.62
N LEU A 517 19.85 4.91 22.78
CA LEU A 517 18.48 5.24 23.13
C LEU A 517 17.62 3.96 23.08
N GLY A 518 16.99 3.61 24.19
CA GLY A 518 15.93 2.61 24.27
C GLY A 518 14.64 3.07 23.62
N LEU A 519 13.62 2.23 23.63
CA LEU A 519 12.28 2.61 23.16
C LEU A 519 11.62 3.57 24.17
N VAL A 520 11.13 4.70 23.68
CA VAL A 520 10.43 5.72 24.48
C VAL A 520 9.17 6.16 23.74
N THR A 521 8.03 5.93 24.37
CA THR A 521 6.74 6.45 23.84
C THR A 521 6.62 7.95 24.11
N LEU A 522 5.82 8.65 23.30
CA LEU A 522 5.56 10.08 23.54
C LEU A 522 4.86 10.33 24.88
N GLU A 523 4.11 9.37 25.40
CA GLU A 523 3.45 9.45 26.71
C GLU A 523 4.47 9.38 27.87
N GLU A 524 5.55 8.58 27.71
CA GLU A 524 6.63 8.48 28.68
C GLU A 524 7.67 9.62 28.57
N MET A 525 7.65 10.35 27.46
CA MET A 525 8.65 11.38 27.17
C MET A 525 8.78 12.43 28.29
N PRO A 526 7.70 12.94 28.90
CA PRO A 526 7.80 13.94 29.98
C PRO A 526 8.59 13.43 31.20
N GLU A 527 8.51 12.13 31.49
CA GLU A 527 9.23 11.52 32.61
C GLU A 527 10.68 11.15 32.25
N LYS A 528 10.86 10.51 31.09
CA LYS A 528 12.19 9.99 30.67
C LYS A 528 13.08 11.05 30.03
N MET A 529 12.50 12.02 29.29
CA MET A 529 13.21 13.00 28.49
C MET A 529 12.50 14.38 28.53
N PRO A 530 12.42 15.04 29.69
CA PRO A 530 11.63 16.26 29.88
C PRO A 530 12.03 17.41 28.96
N GLU A 531 13.32 17.51 28.58
CA GLU A 531 13.78 18.56 27.65
C GLU A 531 13.26 18.34 26.22
N VAL A 532 13.16 17.09 25.78
CA VAL A 532 12.56 16.74 24.48
C VAL A 532 11.05 16.92 24.53
N ALA A 533 10.43 16.49 25.65
CA ALA A 533 8.99 16.65 25.88
C ALA A 533 8.53 18.11 25.82
N ALA A 534 9.35 19.04 26.30
CA ALA A 534 9.07 20.47 26.22
C ALA A 534 9.02 21.02 24.78
N CYS A 535 9.54 20.27 23.81
CA CYS A 535 9.53 20.61 22.39
C CYS A 535 8.39 19.92 21.61
N LEU A 536 7.58 19.07 22.25
CA LEU A 536 6.37 18.51 21.65
C LEU A 536 5.31 19.63 21.49
N ASN A 537 4.46 19.48 20.47
CA ASN A 537 3.30 20.35 20.28
C ASN A 537 2.03 19.57 20.63
N ASP A 538 1.36 19.91 21.73
CA ASP A 538 0.19 19.18 22.25
C ASP A 538 0.42 17.65 22.39
N GLY A 539 1.66 17.27 22.74
CA GLY A 539 2.07 15.88 22.88
C GLY A 539 2.45 15.20 21.54
N LEU A 540 2.41 15.91 20.43
CA LEU A 540 2.80 15.40 19.11
C LEU A 540 4.28 15.66 18.83
N TRP A 541 4.91 14.74 18.09
CA TRP A 541 6.30 14.85 17.68
C TRP A 541 6.52 16.02 16.72
N THR A 542 7.62 16.74 16.90
CA THR A 542 7.96 17.92 16.11
C THR A 542 9.41 17.88 15.64
N LYS A 543 9.74 18.72 14.67
CA LYS A 543 11.14 18.93 14.25
C LYS A 543 12.02 19.42 15.39
N GLN A 544 11.49 20.29 16.29
CA GLN A 544 12.23 20.79 17.44
C GLN A 544 12.51 19.69 18.46
N ALA A 545 11.53 18.78 18.68
CA ALA A 545 11.74 17.63 19.54
C ALA A 545 12.80 16.67 18.98
N GLU A 546 12.79 16.44 17.67
CA GLU A 546 13.83 15.66 16.98
C GLU A 546 15.21 16.31 17.13
N GLN A 547 15.32 17.60 16.86
CA GLN A 547 16.58 18.34 17.01
C GLN A 547 17.13 18.25 18.45
N LYS A 548 16.25 18.45 19.43
CA LYS A 548 16.62 18.34 20.84
C LYS A 548 17.07 16.92 21.19
N LEU A 549 16.38 15.89 20.69
CA LEU A 549 16.78 14.49 20.86
C LEU A 549 18.18 14.25 20.29
N LEU A 550 18.40 14.65 19.04
CA LEU A 550 19.69 14.45 18.37
C LEU A 550 20.85 15.21 19.07
N GLU A 551 20.61 16.42 19.57
CA GLU A 551 21.60 17.17 20.37
C GLU A 551 22.05 16.40 21.62
N MET A 552 21.14 15.71 22.32
CA MET A 552 21.46 14.94 23.52
C MET A 552 22.35 13.72 23.23
N TYR A 553 22.35 13.21 22.00
CA TYR A 553 23.12 12.03 21.57
C TYR A 553 24.27 12.36 20.60
N SER A 554 24.49 13.63 20.28
CA SER A 554 25.56 14.10 19.35
C SER A 554 26.92 14.25 20.00
N SER A 555 27.15 13.74 21.20
CA SER A 555 28.41 13.85 21.94
C SER A 555 29.45 12.78 21.59
#